data_e078f643258e18c598cbcb35dca3119a
#
_entry.id   e078f643258e18c598cbcb35dca3119a
#
_cell.length_a   1.000
_cell.length_b   1.000
_cell.length_c   1.000
_cell.angle_alpha   90.00
_cell.angle_beta   90.00
_cell.angle_gamma   90.00
#
_symmetry.space_group_name_H-M   'P 1'
#
loop_
_entity.id
_entity.type
_entity.pdbx_description
1 polymer ?
#
loop_
_entity_poly.entity_id
_entity_poly.type
_entity_poly.pdbx_seq_one_letter_code
_entity_poly.pdbx_strand_id
1 'polypeptide(L)'
;MSAIVAAGAILWAVDPGGGTVPAAASATTSTTRPTTTIPAAGTGTTIATSNVAELTVYQRLPADAATAPAVPLTATATWPAYSPERAGAPEIPSLVEGVDGRFRTPDGWAFANPDSFGAAPVFGVVERRGDWLAVVLPVRPNGTRGWVRASDVTLSSTGYRVEVSVSGRRLRLFDGARVVTDVAVVVGRPATPTPTGHLFVTDSIDRPAGSVYGPGILPLSAFSQALDHFDDGVPVIALHGTNRPDRLGTAASNGCIRVDNATIAMLRSTLPLGTPVDVVP
;
A
#
# COMPACT_ATOMS: atom_id res chain seq x y z
N MET A 1 -33.18 -13.45 -1.10
CA MET A 1 -33.05 -12.06 -0.58
C MET A 1 -31.68 -11.58 -1.04
N SER A 2 -31.67 -10.73 -2.08
CA SER A 2 -30.41 -10.24 -2.69
C SER A 2 -29.84 -9.11 -1.84
N ALA A 3 -28.66 -9.31 -1.29
CA ALA A 3 -27.91 -8.26 -0.62
C ALA A 3 -27.31 -7.33 -1.70
N ILE A 4 -27.76 -6.09 -1.73
CA ILE A 4 -27.15 -5.02 -2.52
C ILE A 4 -25.90 -4.62 -1.78
N VAL A 5 -24.73 -5.00 -2.33
CA VAL A 5 -23.44 -4.49 -1.88
C VAL A 5 -23.30 -3.06 -2.41
N ALA A 6 -23.46 -2.08 -1.54
CA ALA A 6 -23.13 -0.70 -1.86
C ALA A 6 -21.60 -0.58 -1.91
N ALA A 7 -21.06 -0.41 -3.11
CA ALA A 7 -19.65 -0.08 -3.30
C ALA A 7 -19.39 1.32 -2.74
N GLY A 8 -18.77 1.38 -1.57
CA GLY A 8 -18.29 2.63 -0.99
C GLY A 8 -17.07 3.12 -1.80
N ALA A 9 -17.30 4.11 -2.67
CA ALA A 9 -16.23 4.75 -3.42
C ALA A 9 -15.31 5.52 -2.47
N ILE A 10 -14.00 5.27 -2.52
CA ILE A 10 -13.02 6.25 -2.07
C ILE A 10 -13.09 7.40 -3.06
N LEU A 11 -13.85 8.42 -2.72
CA LEU A 11 -13.86 9.67 -3.46
C LEU A 11 -12.61 10.46 -3.08
N TRP A 12 -11.54 10.23 -3.83
CA TRP A 12 -10.58 11.30 -4.07
C TRP A 12 -11.38 12.39 -4.77
N ALA A 13 -11.33 13.63 -4.28
CA ALA A 13 -12.13 14.72 -4.80
C ALA A 13 -12.34 14.59 -6.33
N VAL A 14 -13.54 14.22 -6.73
CA VAL A 14 -13.90 14.09 -8.14
C VAL A 14 -14.03 15.52 -8.66
N ASP A 15 -13.12 15.91 -9.56
CA ASP A 15 -13.32 17.06 -10.41
C ASP A 15 -14.63 16.84 -11.21
N PRO A 16 -15.62 17.75 -11.24
CA PRO A 16 -16.93 17.55 -11.86
C PRO A 16 -16.89 17.63 -13.39
N GLY A 17 -15.99 16.87 -14.00
CA GLY A 17 -15.88 16.70 -15.46
C GLY A 17 -16.22 15.27 -15.85
N GLY A 18 -17.51 14.97 -16.04
CA GLY A 18 -18.01 13.64 -16.37
C GLY A 18 -17.43 13.06 -17.66
N GLY A 19 -16.65 12.00 -17.53
CA GLY A 19 -16.24 11.11 -18.61
C GLY A 19 -16.61 9.67 -18.25
N THR A 20 -17.57 9.08 -18.97
CA THR A 20 -17.95 7.67 -18.86
C THR A 20 -16.81 6.80 -19.34
N VAL A 21 -16.34 5.87 -18.50
CA VAL A 21 -15.33 4.86 -18.85
C VAL A 21 -16.05 3.68 -19.52
N PRO A 22 -15.60 3.18 -20.70
CA PRO A 22 -16.19 2.00 -21.33
C PRO A 22 -15.78 0.73 -20.58
N ALA A 23 -16.74 -0.20 -20.45
CA ALA A 23 -16.56 -1.51 -19.84
C ALA A 23 -15.51 -2.35 -20.56
N ALA A 24 -14.56 -2.92 -19.83
CA ALA A 24 -13.56 -3.83 -20.34
C ALA A 24 -14.15 -5.22 -20.61
N ALA A 25 -13.80 -5.78 -21.75
CA ALA A 25 -14.25 -7.10 -22.21
C ALA A 25 -13.55 -8.22 -21.41
N SER A 26 -14.35 -9.21 -20.98
CA SER A 26 -13.88 -10.42 -20.28
C SER A 26 -13.05 -11.32 -21.21
N ALA A 27 -11.80 -11.54 -20.87
CA ALA A 27 -10.97 -12.57 -21.48
C ALA A 27 -10.89 -13.80 -20.55
N THR A 28 -11.41 -14.93 -21.04
CA THR A 28 -11.33 -16.24 -20.37
C THR A 28 -9.93 -16.81 -20.57
N THR A 29 -9.14 -16.98 -19.52
CA THR A 29 -7.83 -17.65 -19.59
C THR A 29 -7.81 -18.90 -18.72
N SER A 30 -7.36 -19.98 -19.36
CA SER A 30 -7.21 -21.35 -18.82
C SER A 30 -6.23 -21.41 -17.66
N THR A 31 -6.62 -22.10 -16.58
CA THR A 31 -5.89 -22.22 -15.32
C THR A 31 -4.83 -23.31 -15.40
N THR A 32 -3.57 -22.96 -15.61
CA THR A 32 -2.43 -23.77 -15.17
C THR A 32 -1.95 -23.20 -13.84
N ARG A 33 -2.03 -23.99 -12.77
CA ARG A 33 -1.56 -23.65 -11.44
C ARG A 33 -0.05 -23.33 -11.49
N PRO A 34 0.40 -22.09 -11.24
CA PRO A 34 1.81 -21.79 -11.23
C PRO A 34 2.47 -22.44 -10.00
N THR A 35 3.54 -23.19 -10.24
CA THR A 35 4.44 -23.64 -9.18
C THR A 35 5.13 -22.41 -8.60
N THR A 36 4.80 -22.03 -7.37
CA THR A 36 5.38 -20.88 -6.69
C THR A 36 6.86 -21.11 -6.46
N THR A 37 7.70 -20.65 -7.37
CA THR A 37 9.15 -20.61 -7.16
C THR A 37 9.43 -19.50 -6.15
N ILE A 38 9.88 -19.89 -4.94
CA ILE A 38 10.31 -18.94 -3.90
C ILE A 38 11.56 -18.26 -4.42
N PRO A 39 11.60 -16.91 -4.54
CA PRO A 39 12.86 -16.22 -4.79
C PRO A 39 13.84 -16.58 -3.68
N ALA A 40 15.07 -16.94 -4.04
CA ALA A 40 16.14 -17.10 -3.06
C ALA A 40 16.24 -15.83 -2.23
N ALA A 41 16.58 -15.94 -0.94
CA ALA A 41 16.80 -14.79 -0.05
C ALA A 41 17.82 -13.83 -0.68
N GLY A 42 17.32 -12.87 -1.43
CA GLY A 42 18.08 -11.90 -2.21
C GLY A 42 18.00 -10.52 -1.53
N THR A 43 18.76 -9.58 -2.06
CA THR A 43 18.85 -8.20 -1.57
C THR A 43 17.57 -7.35 -1.77
N GLY A 44 16.45 -7.98 -2.19
CA GLY A 44 15.18 -7.32 -2.51
C GLY A 44 14.07 -7.55 -1.49
N THR A 45 12.98 -6.80 -1.65
CA THR A 45 11.74 -6.99 -0.89
C THR A 45 10.85 -8.03 -1.57
N THR A 46 10.38 -9.01 -0.81
CA THR A 46 9.40 -9.99 -1.28
C THR A 46 8.00 -9.40 -1.21
N ILE A 47 7.25 -9.56 -2.30
CA ILE A 47 5.88 -9.08 -2.48
C ILE A 47 4.96 -10.29 -2.66
N ALA A 48 3.83 -10.29 -1.95
CA ALA A 48 2.73 -11.23 -2.15
C ALA A 48 1.59 -10.53 -2.88
N THR A 49 1.16 -11.06 -4.01
CA THR A 49 0.00 -10.59 -4.78
C THR A 49 -1.11 -11.62 -4.69
N SER A 50 -2.33 -11.23 -4.31
CA SER A 50 -3.47 -12.15 -4.24
C SER A 50 -3.73 -12.82 -5.59
N ASN A 51 -3.93 -14.13 -5.59
CA ASN A 51 -4.30 -14.93 -6.75
C ASN A 51 -5.68 -15.59 -6.61
N VAL A 52 -6.41 -15.23 -5.55
CA VAL A 52 -7.79 -15.68 -5.25
C VAL A 52 -8.75 -14.50 -5.32
N ALA A 53 -10.03 -14.76 -5.56
CA ALA A 53 -11.06 -13.70 -5.68
C ALA A 53 -11.28 -12.93 -4.37
N GLU A 54 -11.07 -13.58 -3.24
CA GLU A 54 -11.08 -12.97 -1.92
C GLU A 54 -9.96 -13.59 -1.09
N LEU A 55 -9.04 -12.74 -0.62
CA LEU A 55 -7.92 -13.17 0.21
C LEU A 55 -8.29 -13.06 1.68
N THR A 56 -8.31 -14.19 2.38
CA THR A 56 -8.44 -14.22 3.84
C THR A 56 -7.09 -13.97 4.49
N VAL A 57 -7.06 -13.03 5.43
CA VAL A 57 -5.88 -12.69 6.23
C VAL A 57 -6.19 -12.93 7.70
N TYR A 58 -5.42 -13.77 8.36
CA TYR A 58 -5.58 -14.10 9.76
C TYR A 58 -4.77 -13.16 10.65
N GLN A 59 -5.37 -12.67 11.73
CA GLN A 59 -4.69 -11.80 12.70
C GLN A 59 -3.62 -12.56 13.51
N ARG A 60 -3.85 -13.84 13.76
CA ARG A 60 -2.94 -14.72 14.51
C ARG A 60 -2.42 -15.82 13.62
N LEU A 61 -1.19 -16.25 13.89
CA LEU A 61 -0.63 -17.43 13.23
C LEU A 61 -1.53 -18.64 13.51
N PRO A 62 -2.03 -19.33 12.48
CA PRO A 62 -2.82 -20.52 12.65
C PRO A 62 -2.02 -21.65 13.33
N ALA A 63 -2.73 -22.50 14.08
CA ALA A 63 -2.12 -23.51 14.94
C ALA A 63 -1.28 -24.55 14.16
N ASP A 64 -1.64 -24.84 12.91
CA ASP A 64 -0.91 -25.75 12.02
C ASP A 64 0.49 -25.25 11.65
N ALA A 65 0.75 -23.95 11.77
CA ALA A 65 2.05 -23.34 11.52
C ALA A 65 2.85 -23.01 12.78
N ALA A 66 2.30 -23.21 13.98
CA ALA A 66 2.90 -22.76 15.24
C ALA A 66 4.30 -23.36 15.50
N THR A 67 4.56 -24.59 15.03
CA THR A 67 5.83 -25.30 15.20
C THR A 67 6.81 -25.11 14.04
N ALA A 68 6.37 -24.51 12.92
CA ALA A 68 7.22 -24.29 11.76
C ALA A 68 8.27 -23.19 12.04
N PRO A 69 9.54 -23.38 11.62
CA PRO A 69 10.56 -22.35 11.79
C PRO A 69 10.23 -21.08 11.02
N ALA A 70 10.57 -19.92 11.59
CA ALA A 70 10.46 -18.65 10.92
C ALA A 70 11.60 -18.51 9.89
N VAL A 71 11.25 -18.21 8.63
CA VAL A 71 12.18 -17.90 7.55
C VAL A 71 11.95 -16.48 7.11
N PRO A 72 12.87 -15.53 7.39
CA PRO A 72 12.78 -14.16 6.91
C PRO A 72 12.82 -14.15 5.37
N LEU A 73 11.89 -13.41 4.73
CA LEU A 73 11.81 -13.32 3.27
C LEU A 73 12.13 -11.91 2.74
N THR A 74 12.33 -10.96 3.63
CA THR A 74 12.75 -9.61 3.27
C THR A 74 14.10 -9.32 3.88
N ALA A 75 15.04 -8.82 3.07
CA ALA A 75 16.41 -8.52 3.49
C ALA A 75 16.51 -7.42 4.54
N THR A 76 15.52 -6.59 4.68
CA THR A 76 15.40 -5.63 5.76
C THR A 76 14.73 -6.28 6.95
N ALA A 77 15.53 -6.92 7.78
CA ALA A 77 15.19 -7.33 9.15
C ALA A 77 14.68 -6.14 10.03
N THR A 78 14.46 -4.98 9.45
CA THR A 78 14.16 -3.71 10.10
C THR A 78 12.74 -3.20 9.91
N TRP A 79 11.80 -4.05 9.44
CA TRP A 79 10.41 -3.74 9.70
C TRP A 79 10.25 -3.76 11.22
N PRO A 80 10.12 -2.59 11.89
CA PRO A 80 9.97 -2.60 13.33
C PRO A 80 8.82 -3.52 13.68
N ALA A 81 9.03 -4.37 14.67
CA ALA A 81 7.96 -5.18 15.20
C ALA A 81 6.80 -4.21 15.51
N TYR A 82 5.61 -4.55 15.02
CA TYR A 82 4.41 -3.87 15.49
C TYR A 82 4.42 -3.95 17.00
N SER A 83 4.61 -2.81 17.65
CA SER A 83 4.44 -2.72 19.09
C SER A 83 2.97 -2.37 19.33
N PRO A 84 2.17 -3.30 19.87
CA PRO A 84 0.81 -3.01 20.28
C PRO A 84 0.78 -1.94 21.41
N GLU A 85 1.92 -1.62 22.00
CA GLU A 85 2.07 -0.62 23.07
C GLU A 85 1.96 0.83 22.61
N ARG A 86 1.98 1.12 21.33
CA ARG A 86 1.39 2.35 20.77
C ARG A 86 -0.15 2.34 20.78
N ALA A 87 -0.75 1.35 21.36
CA ALA A 87 -2.19 1.19 21.62
C ALA A 87 -2.80 2.19 22.61
N GLY A 88 -2.20 3.34 22.81
CA GLY A 88 -2.84 4.50 23.44
C GLY A 88 -3.48 5.46 22.43
N ALA A 89 -3.34 5.20 21.14
CA ALA A 89 -4.20 5.85 20.18
C ALA A 89 -5.62 5.26 20.31
N PRO A 90 -6.67 6.10 20.43
CA PRO A 90 -8.04 5.60 20.50
C PRO A 90 -8.25 4.59 19.37
N GLU A 91 -8.89 3.49 19.71
CA GLU A 91 -9.39 2.54 18.72
C GLU A 91 -10.27 3.36 17.76
N ILE A 92 -9.68 3.84 16.67
CA ILE A 92 -10.45 4.51 15.64
C ILE A 92 -11.35 3.42 15.10
N PRO A 93 -12.69 3.53 15.31
CA PRO A 93 -13.62 2.54 14.83
C PRO A 93 -13.25 2.20 13.40
N SER A 94 -13.30 0.95 13.05
CA SER A 94 -12.85 0.37 11.78
C SER A 94 -13.41 1.14 10.58
N LEU A 95 -12.82 2.29 10.25
CA LEU A 95 -13.08 3.04 9.02
C LEU A 95 -12.64 2.25 7.77
N VAL A 96 -12.37 0.97 7.95
CA VAL A 96 -11.92 0.06 6.89
C VAL A 96 -13.04 -0.85 6.45
N GLU A 97 -14.18 -0.89 7.15
CA GLU A 97 -15.32 -1.69 6.71
C GLU A 97 -15.93 -1.09 5.44
N GLY A 98 -15.79 -1.83 4.34
CA GLY A 98 -16.40 -1.51 3.05
C GLY A 98 -15.60 -0.58 2.15
N VAL A 99 -14.43 -0.09 2.58
CA VAL A 99 -13.56 0.73 1.75
C VAL A 99 -12.59 -0.16 0.99
N ASP A 100 -12.53 0.01 -0.33
CA ASP A 100 -11.60 -0.69 -1.24
C ASP A 100 -11.71 -2.22 -1.24
N GLY A 101 -12.88 -2.78 -0.94
CA GLY A 101 -13.02 -4.24 -0.90
C GLY A 101 -12.31 -4.89 0.29
N ARG A 102 -12.04 -4.15 1.36
CA ARG A 102 -11.44 -4.62 2.62
C ARG A 102 -12.52 -4.79 3.67
N PHE A 103 -12.56 -5.96 4.31
CA PHE A 103 -13.58 -6.28 5.32
C PHE A 103 -12.91 -6.83 6.58
N ARG A 104 -13.38 -6.39 7.75
CA ARG A 104 -13.03 -7.03 9.02
C ARG A 104 -13.78 -8.34 9.16
N THR A 105 -13.07 -9.41 9.57
CA THR A 105 -13.66 -10.71 9.90
C THR A 105 -13.39 -11.02 11.38
N PRO A 106 -14.08 -12.02 11.99
CA PRO A 106 -13.80 -12.40 13.38
C PRO A 106 -12.34 -12.79 13.63
N ASP A 107 -11.68 -13.40 12.63
CA ASP A 107 -10.32 -13.92 12.75
C ASP A 107 -9.26 -13.02 12.13
N GLY A 108 -9.67 -11.89 11.51
CA GLY A 108 -8.72 -11.00 10.83
C GLY A 108 -9.38 -10.09 9.79
N TRP A 109 -9.03 -10.26 8.53
CA TRP A 109 -9.49 -9.42 7.40
C TRP A 109 -9.76 -10.27 6.16
N ALA A 110 -10.60 -9.77 5.27
CA ALA A 110 -10.76 -10.23 3.91
C ALA A 110 -10.48 -9.07 2.93
N PHE A 111 -9.84 -9.39 1.81
CA PHE A 111 -9.51 -8.44 0.74
C PHE A 111 -10.09 -8.95 -0.57
N ALA A 112 -10.98 -8.19 -1.18
CA ALA A 112 -11.51 -8.52 -2.51
C ALA A 112 -10.43 -8.37 -3.59
N ASN A 113 -10.48 -9.21 -4.63
CA ASN A 113 -9.60 -9.16 -5.78
C ASN A 113 -10.45 -9.26 -7.08
N PRO A 114 -10.47 -8.24 -7.93
CA PRO A 114 -9.75 -6.96 -7.78
C PRO A 114 -10.31 -6.09 -6.65
N ASP A 115 -9.50 -5.17 -6.16
CA ASP A 115 -9.93 -4.11 -5.27
C ASP A 115 -10.79 -3.05 -6.00
N SER A 116 -11.17 -1.97 -5.31
CA SER A 116 -11.99 -0.91 -5.90
C SER A 116 -11.27 -0.08 -6.99
N PHE A 117 -9.95 -0.17 -7.10
CA PHE A 117 -9.16 0.46 -8.16
C PHE A 117 -8.89 -0.48 -9.34
N GLY A 118 -9.32 -1.74 -9.24
CA GLY A 118 -9.15 -2.75 -10.28
C GLY A 118 -7.82 -3.50 -10.21
N ALA A 119 -7.04 -3.33 -9.14
CA ALA A 119 -5.79 -4.02 -8.93
C ALA A 119 -5.97 -5.27 -8.04
N ALA A 120 -5.09 -6.25 -8.20
CA ALA A 120 -4.98 -7.34 -7.24
C ALA A 120 -4.31 -6.84 -5.96
N PRO A 121 -4.85 -7.11 -4.76
CA PRO A 121 -4.23 -6.72 -3.50
C PRO A 121 -2.80 -7.24 -3.39
N VAL A 122 -1.89 -6.34 -2.99
CA VAL A 122 -0.46 -6.62 -2.79
C VAL A 122 -0.05 -6.36 -1.35
N PHE A 123 0.98 -7.08 -0.88
CA PHE A 123 1.46 -7.00 0.49
C PHE A 123 2.97 -7.18 0.54
N GLY A 124 3.64 -6.43 1.42
CA GLY A 124 5.04 -6.69 1.76
C GLY A 124 5.14 -7.94 2.65
N VAL A 125 5.95 -8.92 2.27
CA VAL A 125 6.14 -10.16 3.04
C VAL A 125 7.29 -9.99 4.01
N VAL A 126 7.06 -10.34 5.27
CA VAL A 126 8.03 -10.24 6.36
C VAL A 126 8.77 -11.57 6.57
N GLU A 127 8.01 -12.63 6.78
CA GLU A 127 8.53 -13.98 7.06
C GLU A 127 7.61 -15.07 6.53
N ARG A 128 8.14 -16.28 6.44
CA ARG A 128 7.39 -17.50 6.15
C ARG A 128 7.47 -18.47 7.32
N ARG A 129 6.35 -19.15 7.62
CA ARG A 129 6.27 -20.30 8.52
C ARG A 129 5.47 -21.43 7.88
N GLY A 130 6.14 -22.47 7.43
CA GLY A 130 5.49 -23.54 6.67
C GLY A 130 4.75 -22.99 5.45
N ASP A 131 3.44 -23.19 5.40
CA ASP A 131 2.56 -22.71 4.32
C ASP A 131 1.95 -21.32 4.56
N TRP A 132 2.45 -20.59 5.55
CA TRP A 132 1.97 -19.29 5.92
C TRP A 132 3.01 -18.20 5.73
N LEU A 133 2.53 -17.02 5.33
CA LEU A 133 3.33 -15.82 5.15
C LEU A 133 2.81 -14.73 6.09
N ALA A 134 3.71 -14.13 6.88
CA ALA A 134 3.42 -12.90 7.58
C ALA A 134 3.55 -11.73 6.61
N VAL A 135 2.50 -10.94 6.50
CA VAL A 135 2.43 -9.79 5.59
C VAL A 135 2.05 -8.52 6.34
N VAL A 136 2.54 -7.38 5.84
CA VAL A 136 2.11 -6.05 6.31
C VAL A 136 0.82 -5.69 5.59
N LEU A 137 -0.15 -5.15 6.35
CA LEU A 137 -1.50 -4.87 5.85
C LEU A 137 -1.72 -3.37 5.66
N PRO A 138 -2.39 -2.97 4.57
CA PRO A 138 -2.86 -1.60 4.39
C PRO A 138 -4.17 -1.38 5.18
N VAL A 139 -4.08 -1.47 6.50
CA VAL A 139 -5.18 -1.26 7.47
C VAL A 139 -4.70 -0.43 8.65
N ARG A 140 -5.63 0.07 9.45
CA ARG A 140 -5.29 0.74 10.71
C ARG A 140 -5.25 -0.27 11.88
N PRO A 141 -4.32 -0.04 12.83
CA PRO A 141 -3.23 0.95 12.83
C PRO A 141 -2.15 0.64 11.78
N ASN A 142 -1.45 1.68 11.30
CA ASN A 142 -0.36 1.53 10.33
C ASN A 142 0.69 0.52 10.82
N GLY A 143 1.16 -0.36 9.92
CA GLY A 143 2.12 -1.42 10.26
C GLY A 143 1.48 -2.70 10.82
N THR A 144 0.16 -2.79 10.86
CA THR A 144 -0.54 -4.03 11.23
C THR A 144 -0.07 -5.18 10.35
N ARG A 145 0.10 -6.36 10.96
CA ARG A 145 0.51 -7.59 10.28
C ARG A 145 -0.59 -8.64 10.38
N GLY A 146 -0.61 -9.52 9.41
CA GLY A 146 -1.48 -10.69 9.38
C GLY A 146 -0.81 -11.86 8.67
N TRP A 147 -1.50 -12.99 8.63
CA TRP A 147 -1.03 -14.23 8.04
C TRP A 147 -1.91 -14.63 6.86
N VAL A 148 -1.29 -14.93 5.73
CA VAL A 148 -1.96 -15.45 4.53
C VAL A 148 -1.40 -16.82 4.17
N ARG A 149 -2.21 -17.65 3.51
CA ARG A 149 -1.69 -18.90 2.94
C ARG A 149 -0.80 -18.59 1.74
N ALA A 150 0.35 -19.27 1.67
CA ALA A 150 1.26 -19.12 0.53
C ALA A 150 0.63 -19.59 -0.80
N SER A 151 -0.38 -20.48 -0.76
CA SER A 151 -1.13 -20.93 -1.93
C SER A 151 -2.05 -19.85 -2.53
N ASP A 152 -2.46 -18.88 -1.71
CA ASP A 152 -3.48 -17.89 -2.08
C ASP A 152 -2.84 -16.59 -2.63
N VAL A 153 -1.52 -16.61 -2.76
CA VAL A 153 -0.73 -15.49 -3.30
C VAL A 153 0.33 -15.95 -4.28
N THR A 154 0.69 -15.07 -5.20
CA THR A 154 1.87 -15.21 -6.06
C THR A 154 2.99 -14.35 -5.48
N LEU A 155 4.18 -14.95 -5.30
CA LEU A 155 5.34 -14.24 -4.79
C LEU A 155 6.17 -13.65 -5.93
N SER A 156 6.61 -12.42 -5.75
CA SER A 156 7.59 -11.72 -6.58
C SER A 156 8.58 -10.97 -5.70
N SER A 157 9.56 -10.33 -6.31
CA SER A 157 10.53 -9.50 -5.59
C SER A 157 10.87 -8.24 -6.39
N THR A 158 11.25 -7.18 -5.68
CA THR A 158 11.73 -5.94 -6.28
C THR A 158 13.03 -5.50 -5.62
N GLY A 159 13.97 -4.97 -6.43
CA GLY A 159 15.16 -4.27 -5.96
C GLY A 159 14.91 -2.79 -5.69
N TYR A 160 13.76 -2.26 -6.12
CA TYR A 160 13.41 -0.86 -5.90
C TYR A 160 13.00 -0.61 -4.44
N ARG A 161 13.42 0.54 -3.94
CA ARG A 161 13.02 1.08 -2.63
C ARG A 161 12.94 2.60 -2.69
N VAL A 162 11.87 3.16 -2.17
CA VAL A 162 11.72 4.59 -1.98
C VAL A 162 12.03 4.93 -0.53
N GLU A 163 12.79 6.00 -0.31
CA GLU A 163 13.03 6.57 1.01
C GLU A 163 12.55 8.02 1.03
N VAL A 164 11.78 8.40 2.03
CA VAL A 164 11.29 9.76 2.23
C VAL A 164 11.77 10.26 3.58
N SER A 165 12.65 11.26 3.58
CA SER A 165 13.02 12.00 4.80
C SER A 165 12.02 13.13 5.03
N VAL A 166 11.29 13.06 6.15
CA VAL A 166 10.29 14.09 6.51
C VAL A 166 10.98 15.39 6.88
N SER A 167 12.03 15.35 7.72
CA SER A 167 12.77 16.54 8.12
C SER A 167 13.58 17.13 6.96
N GLY A 168 14.19 16.25 6.14
CA GLY A 168 14.92 16.64 4.94
C GLY A 168 14.03 17.11 3.79
N ARG A 169 12.74 16.74 3.80
CA ARG A 169 11.77 17.00 2.70
C ARG A 169 12.32 16.53 1.36
N ARG A 170 12.85 15.31 1.36
CA ARG A 170 13.46 14.69 0.18
C ARG A 170 12.94 13.27 -0.02
N LEU A 171 12.82 12.90 -1.29
CA LEU A 171 12.56 11.52 -1.70
C LEU A 171 13.75 11.01 -2.48
N ARG A 172 14.22 9.82 -2.13
CA ARG A 172 15.21 9.06 -2.91
C ARG A 172 14.60 7.76 -3.41
N LEU A 173 14.81 7.46 -4.68
CA LEU A 173 14.54 6.14 -5.25
C LEU A 173 15.86 5.40 -5.37
N PHE A 174 15.87 4.18 -4.89
CA PHE A 174 16.98 3.24 -5.00
C PHE A 174 16.60 2.07 -5.93
N ASP A 175 17.61 1.58 -6.65
CA ASP A 175 17.60 0.30 -7.36
C ASP A 175 18.79 -0.50 -6.81
N GLY A 176 18.53 -1.45 -5.92
CA GLY A 176 19.57 -2.03 -5.07
C GLY A 176 20.24 -0.97 -4.21
N ALA A 177 21.55 -0.82 -4.36
CA ALA A 177 22.35 0.21 -3.68
C ALA A 177 22.44 1.53 -4.45
N ARG A 178 22.02 1.56 -5.72
CA ARG A 178 22.15 2.72 -6.59
C ARG A 178 21.00 3.71 -6.36
N VAL A 179 21.35 4.98 -6.12
CA VAL A 179 20.39 6.07 -6.13
C VAL A 179 20.00 6.38 -7.58
N VAL A 180 18.72 6.21 -7.91
CA VAL A 180 18.13 6.50 -9.24
C VAL A 180 17.73 7.97 -9.34
N THR A 181 17.10 8.49 -8.27
CA THR A 181 16.71 9.90 -8.18
C THR A 181 16.73 10.39 -6.74
N ASP A 182 16.92 11.69 -6.56
CA ASP A 182 16.90 12.39 -5.28
C ASP A 182 16.27 13.77 -5.49
N VAL A 183 15.04 13.98 -5.00
CA VAL A 183 14.22 15.16 -5.29
C VAL A 183 13.61 15.77 -4.04
N ALA A 184 13.31 17.07 -4.10
CA ALA A 184 12.56 17.75 -3.05
C ALA A 184 11.08 17.35 -3.09
N VAL A 185 10.44 17.23 -1.91
CA VAL A 185 9.04 16.85 -1.77
C VAL A 185 8.30 17.81 -0.84
N VAL A 186 6.96 17.83 -0.98
CA VAL A 186 6.09 18.37 0.07
C VAL A 186 5.72 17.21 1.00
N VAL A 187 5.84 17.45 2.30
CA VAL A 187 5.38 16.52 3.35
C VAL A 187 4.24 17.12 4.15
N GLY A 188 3.66 16.34 5.06
CA GLY A 188 2.60 16.79 5.96
C GLY A 188 3.04 17.96 6.84
N ARG A 189 2.14 18.93 7.03
CA ARG A 189 2.32 20.02 8.01
C ARG A 189 2.25 19.46 9.44
N PRO A 190 2.73 20.19 10.48
CA PRO A 190 2.74 19.72 11.86
C PRO A 190 1.39 19.22 12.39
N ALA A 191 0.27 19.83 11.97
CA ALA A 191 -1.08 19.41 12.37
C ALA A 191 -1.55 18.11 11.70
N THR A 192 -1.01 17.76 10.54
CA THR A 192 -1.35 16.55 9.76
C THR A 192 -0.06 15.94 9.21
N PRO A 193 0.81 15.40 10.07
CA PRO A 193 2.13 14.93 9.66
C PRO A 193 2.04 13.74 8.71
N THR A 194 3.03 13.60 7.83
CA THR A 194 3.26 12.36 7.10
C THR A 194 3.66 11.28 8.11
N PRO A 195 2.94 10.15 8.20
CA PRO A 195 3.30 9.07 9.10
C PRO A 195 4.66 8.47 8.73
N THR A 196 5.51 8.28 9.71
CA THR A 196 6.78 7.56 9.55
C THR A 196 6.57 6.06 9.66
N GLY A 197 7.42 5.29 9.00
CA GLY A 197 7.39 3.82 9.05
C GLY A 197 7.77 3.18 7.72
N HIS A 198 7.63 1.86 7.70
CA HIS A 198 7.83 1.05 6.50
C HIS A 198 6.49 0.81 5.84
N LEU A 199 6.30 1.40 4.69
CA LEU A 199 5.09 1.37 3.89
C LEU A 199 5.39 0.66 2.56
N PHE A 200 4.37 0.44 1.75
CA PHE A 200 4.54 -0.03 0.38
C PHE A 200 3.48 0.59 -0.53
N VAL A 201 3.74 0.59 -1.83
CA VAL A 201 2.80 1.06 -2.87
C VAL A 201 1.70 0.02 -3.03
N THR A 202 0.44 0.42 -2.84
CA THR A 202 -0.72 -0.47 -2.98
C THR A 202 -1.31 -0.45 -4.38
N ASP A 203 -1.31 0.71 -5.03
CA ASP A 203 -1.98 0.95 -6.31
C ASP A 203 -1.25 1.97 -7.16
N SER A 204 -1.66 2.09 -8.44
CA SER A 204 -1.19 3.12 -9.36
C SER A 204 -2.37 3.70 -10.14
N ILE A 205 -2.77 4.92 -9.80
CA ILE A 205 -3.99 5.56 -10.28
C ILE A 205 -3.64 6.70 -11.22
N ASP A 206 -4.19 6.65 -12.44
CA ASP A 206 -4.09 7.76 -13.40
C ASP A 206 -4.96 8.94 -12.99
N ARG A 207 -4.50 10.15 -13.31
CA ARG A 207 -5.28 11.36 -13.12
C ARG A 207 -5.32 12.19 -14.41
N PRO A 208 -6.45 12.88 -14.68
CA PRO A 208 -6.56 13.71 -15.85
C PRO A 208 -5.58 14.88 -15.81
N ALA A 209 -5.27 15.44 -16.98
CA ALA A 209 -4.46 16.64 -17.09
C ALA A 209 -5.08 17.80 -16.29
N GLY A 210 -4.24 18.55 -15.58
CA GLY A 210 -4.68 19.66 -14.72
C GLY A 210 -5.13 19.27 -13.32
N SER A 211 -5.15 17.97 -12.98
CA SER A 211 -5.46 17.51 -11.64
C SER A 211 -4.54 18.12 -10.59
N VAL A 212 -5.08 18.44 -9.42
CA VAL A 212 -4.30 18.89 -8.25
C VAL A 212 -3.28 17.83 -7.77
N TYR A 213 -3.50 16.58 -8.14
CA TYR A 213 -2.62 15.44 -7.87
C TYR A 213 -1.57 15.22 -8.97
N GLY A 214 -1.48 16.12 -9.97
CA GLY A 214 -0.64 15.89 -11.14
C GLY A 214 -1.14 14.74 -12.01
N PRO A 215 -0.25 14.05 -12.77
CA PRO A 215 -0.63 13.00 -13.71
C PRO A 215 -1.01 11.67 -13.04
N GLY A 216 -0.84 11.52 -11.72
CA GLY A 216 -1.22 10.28 -11.05
C GLY A 216 -0.85 10.20 -9.59
N ILE A 217 -1.32 9.11 -8.98
CA ILE A 217 -1.20 8.83 -7.56
C ILE A 217 -0.68 7.42 -7.38
N LEU A 218 0.22 7.21 -6.42
CA LEU A 218 0.64 5.94 -5.84
C LEU A 218 0.16 5.90 -4.39
N PRO A 219 -1.02 5.32 -4.10
CA PRO A 219 -1.45 5.08 -2.74
C PRO A 219 -0.45 4.20 -1.98
N LEU A 220 -0.33 4.45 -0.67
CA LEU A 220 0.55 3.71 0.22
C LEU A 220 -0.25 2.92 1.26
N SER A 221 0.38 1.92 1.85
CA SER A 221 -0.20 1.06 2.88
C SER A 221 -0.40 1.77 4.24
N ALA A 222 -0.55 3.07 4.25
CA ALA A 222 -0.70 3.86 5.46
C ALA A 222 -1.82 4.88 5.37
N PHE A 223 -2.35 5.23 6.54
CA PHE A 223 -3.41 6.20 6.74
C PHE A 223 -2.92 7.34 7.62
N SER A 224 -3.52 8.53 7.47
CA SER A 224 -3.28 9.62 8.38
C SER A 224 -3.56 9.20 9.82
N GLN A 225 -2.67 9.59 10.74
CA GLN A 225 -2.84 9.38 12.18
C GLN A 225 -3.51 10.60 12.87
N ALA A 226 -3.73 11.66 12.11
CA ALA A 226 -4.31 12.91 12.58
C ALA A 226 -5.71 13.21 12.02
N LEU A 227 -6.10 12.50 10.95
CA LEU A 227 -7.39 12.68 10.30
C LEU A 227 -8.18 11.36 10.38
N ASP A 228 -9.45 11.44 10.73
CA ASP A 228 -10.37 10.30 10.70
C ASP A 228 -10.89 10.06 9.29
N HIS A 229 -11.11 11.14 8.54
CA HIS A 229 -11.54 11.13 7.14
C HIS A 229 -10.88 12.31 6.40
N PHE A 230 -10.84 12.23 5.08
CA PHE A 230 -10.40 13.29 4.19
C PHE A 230 -11.37 13.37 3.01
N ASP A 231 -11.98 14.55 2.80
CA ASP A 231 -13.18 14.69 2.00
C ASP A 231 -14.22 13.65 2.48
N ASP A 232 -14.86 12.91 1.60
CA ASP A 232 -15.82 11.86 1.96
C ASP A 232 -15.19 10.46 2.06
N GLY A 233 -13.87 10.37 2.14
CA GLY A 233 -13.13 9.11 2.09
C GLY A 233 -12.17 8.86 3.24
N VAL A 234 -11.55 7.69 3.20
CA VAL A 234 -10.50 7.29 4.15
C VAL A 234 -9.22 8.07 3.83
N PRO A 235 -8.55 8.66 4.84
CA PRO A 235 -7.36 9.49 4.62
C PRO A 235 -6.12 8.63 4.36
N VAL A 236 -6.08 7.98 3.19
CA VAL A 236 -4.92 7.20 2.72
C VAL A 236 -3.76 8.14 2.42
N ILE A 237 -2.56 7.77 2.84
CA ILE A 237 -1.34 8.46 2.48
C ILE A 237 -0.90 8.01 1.08
N ALA A 238 -0.47 8.96 0.26
CA ALA A 238 -0.05 8.68 -1.10
C ALA A 238 1.17 9.51 -1.52
N LEU A 239 1.92 8.98 -2.50
CA LEU A 239 2.82 9.76 -3.35
C LEU A 239 2.01 10.26 -4.54
N HIS A 240 2.09 11.53 -4.88
CA HIS A 240 1.40 12.08 -6.05
C HIS A 240 2.09 13.32 -6.61
N GLY A 241 1.74 13.70 -7.82
CA GLY A 241 2.20 14.93 -8.42
C GLY A 241 1.58 16.20 -7.79
N THR A 242 1.75 17.34 -8.40
CA THR A 242 1.24 18.59 -7.86
C THR A 242 0.96 19.61 -8.96
N ASN A 243 -0.07 20.44 -8.75
CA ASN A 243 -0.28 21.67 -9.49
C ASN A 243 0.41 22.89 -8.83
N ARG A 244 1.14 22.66 -7.70
CA ARG A 244 1.85 23.71 -6.95
C ARG A 244 3.32 23.33 -6.77
N PRO A 245 4.12 23.30 -7.86
CA PRO A 245 5.55 22.96 -7.78
C PRO A 245 6.36 23.98 -6.95
N ASP A 246 5.85 25.20 -6.76
CA ASP A 246 6.41 26.22 -5.87
C ASP A 246 6.45 25.80 -4.39
N ARG A 247 5.72 24.77 -4.00
CA ARG A 247 5.68 24.24 -2.63
C ARG A 247 6.66 23.10 -2.36
N LEU A 248 7.34 22.59 -3.37
CA LEU A 248 8.35 21.53 -3.15
C LEU A 248 9.41 21.97 -2.14
N GLY A 249 9.80 21.06 -1.25
CA GLY A 249 10.72 21.35 -0.13
C GLY A 249 10.03 21.93 1.11
N THR A 250 8.68 21.94 1.19
CA THR A 250 7.93 22.47 2.33
C THR A 250 7.12 21.38 3.08
N ALA A 251 6.69 21.69 4.31
CA ALA A 251 5.74 20.90 5.08
C ALA A 251 4.35 21.56 4.99
N ALA A 252 3.59 21.24 3.93
CA ALA A 252 2.35 21.96 3.60
C ALA A 252 1.19 21.08 3.16
N SER A 253 1.33 19.73 3.21
CA SER A 253 0.25 18.81 2.85
C SER A 253 -0.59 18.38 4.06
N ASN A 254 -1.65 17.60 3.79
CA ASN A 254 -2.46 16.93 4.81
C ASN A 254 -1.94 15.51 5.13
N GLY A 255 -0.66 15.23 4.88
CA GLY A 255 0.00 13.96 5.14
C GLY A 255 0.56 13.29 3.89
N CYS A 256 -0.05 13.48 2.72
CA CYS A 256 0.47 12.97 1.46
C CYS A 256 1.83 13.59 1.09
N ILE A 257 2.61 12.85 0.32
CA ILE A 257 3.93 13.23 -0.16
C ILE A 257 3.78 13.69 -1.61
N ARG A 258 4.09 14.98 -1.88
CA ARG A 258 3.99 15.54 -3.23
C ARG A 258 5.37 15.64 -3.85
N VAL A 259 5.48 15.15 -5.07
CA VAL A 259 6.67 15.27 -5.92
C VAL A 259 6.34 16.13 -7.16
N ASP A 260 7.32 16.51 -7.94
CA ASP A 260 7.06 17.09 -9.24
C ASP A 260 6.40 16.07 -10.20
N ASN A 261 5.72 16.59 -11.25
CA ASN A 261 4.92 15.74 -12.13
C ASN A 261 5.75 14.77 -12.98
N ALA A 262 6.98 15.11 -13.32
CA ALA A 262 7.88 14.21 -14.05
C ALA A 262 8.32 13.06 -13.15
N THR A 263 8.63 13.35 -11.88
CA THR A 263 8.99 12.34 -10.89
C THR A 263 7.85 11.35 -10.64
N ILE A 264 6.60 11.80 -10.42
CA ILE A 264 5.50 10.84 -10.19
C ILE A 264 5.22 10.00 -11.44
N ALA A 265 5.32 10.56 -12.63
CA ALA A 265 5.16 9.81 -13.87
C ALA A 265 6.25 8.73 -14.00
N MET A 266 7.51 9.04 -13.69
CA MET A 266 8.62 8.10 -13.67
C MET A 266 8.41 7.03 -12.61
N LEU A 267 8.06 7.38 -11.37
CA LEU A 267 7.81 6.42 -10.29
C LEU A 267 6.71 5.42 -10.68
N ARG A 268 5.61 5.92 -11.24
CA ARG A 268 4.48 5.07 -11.67
C ARG A 268 4.83 4.10 -12.80
N SER A 269 5.69 4.51 -13.72
CA SER A 269 6.14 3.64 -14.83
C SER A 269 7.23 2.65 -14.42
N THR A 270 7.90 2.89 -13.29
CA THR A 270 9.08 2.11 -12.86
C THR A 270 8.77 1.14 -11.72
N LEU A 271 7.96 1.58 -10.74
CA LEU A 271 7.74 0.83 -9.50
C LEU A 271 6.65 -0.23 -9.67
N PRO A 272 6.94 -1.51 -9.41
CA PRO A 272 5.89 -2.51 -9.24
C PRO A 272 5.08 -2.21 -7.96
N LEU A 273 3.80 -2.61 -7.95
CA LEU A 273 3.01 -2.62 -6.73
C LEU A 273 3.69 -3.49 -5.68
N GLY A 274 3.60 -3.10 -4.42
CA GLY A 274 4.32 -3.71 -3.31
C GLY A 274 5.73 -3.15 -3.07
N THR A 275 6.21 -2.22 -3.93
CA THR A 275 7.51 -1.55 -3.70
C THR A 275 7.54 -0.87 -2.34
N PRO A 276 8.57 -1.15 -1.49
CA PRO A 276 8.68 -0.54 -0.17
C PRO A 276 8.95 0.96 -0.23
N VAL A 277 8.32 1.68 0.71
CA VAL A 277 8.46 3.11 0.92
C VAL A 277 8.80 3.35 2.40
N ASP A 278 10.05 3.66 2.67
CA ASP A 278 10.54 3.96 4.02
C ASP A 278 10.37 5.46 4.29
N VAL A 279 9.46 5.82 5.18
CA VAL A 279 9.29 7.20 5.62
C VAL A 279 10.02 7.38 6.94
N VAL A 280 11.11 8.13 6.90
CA VAL A 280 11.99 8.40 8.06
C VAL A 280 11.83 9.84 8.53
N PRO A 281 12.12 10.11 9.82
CA PRO A 281 12.05 11.46 10.40
C PRO A 281 12.82 12.53 9.67
#